data_db47ac7badd96364b5fbac1414ad6753
#
_entry.id   db47ac7badd96364b5fbac1414ad6753
#
_cell.length_a   1.000
_cell.length_b   1.000
_cell.length_c   1.000
_cell.angle_alpha   90.00
_cell.angle_beta   90.00
_cell.angle_gamma   90.00
#
_symmetry.space_group_name_H-M   'P 1'
#
loop_
_entity.id
_entity.type
_entity.pdbx_description
1 polymer ?
#
loop_
_entity_poly.entity_id
_entity_poly.type
_entity_poly.pdbx_seq_one_letter_code
_entity_poly.pdbx_strand_id
1 'polypeptide(L)'
;MNNSRILINNLKIFQGINQNVINLLLILFGTLLLTISAKVQVPFWPVPMTMQTFVVFLIGATYSVRLSFLTLVAYLFEGAMGLPVFAAGGGIVYLTGPTAGYLYGMTIAVVVISWFANEGYSSSYLKSFISIIIGSIIIFALGVFYLGSIIGYNKALQAGLLPFIPSELFKIALAVLLIPTLKKILK
;
A
#
# COMPACT_ATOMS: atom_id res chain seq x y z
N MET A 1 1.77 -9.97 25.81
CA MET A 1 1.22 -10.28 24.49
C MET A 1 0.00 -9.40 24.30
N ASN A 2 0.17 -8.26 23.69
CA ASN A 2 -0.84 -7.23 23.80
C ASN A 2 -1.37 -6.84 22.42
N ASN A 3 -2.60 -7.20 22.19
CA ASN A 3 -3.60 -6.56 21.32
C ASN A 3 -3.08 -5.47 20.38
N SER A 4 -2.71 -5.88 19.18
CA SER A 4 -2.73 -5.03 18.00
C SER A 4 -4.20 -4.63 17.73
N ARG A 5 -4.74 -3.76 18.58
CA ARG A 5 -6.06 -3.19 18.37
C ARG A 5 -5.94 -2.31 17.14
N ILE A 6 -6.58 -2.73 16.08
CA ILE A 6 -6.87 -1.88 14.93
C ILE A 6 -7.40 -0.57 15.49
N LEU A 7 -6.80 0.57 15.15
CA LEU A 7 -7.25 1.88 15.62
C LEU A 7 -8.77 2.06 15.41
N ILE A 8 -9.29 1.45 14.36
CA ILE A 8 -10.70 1.48 13.95
C ILE A 8 -11.62 0.67 14.89
N ASN A 9 -11.13 -0.39 15.59
CA ASN A 9 -11.96 -1.18 16.51
C ASN A 9 -12.40 -0.40 17.77
N ASN A 10 -11.78 0.71 18.06
CA ASN A 10 -12.17 1.57 19.18
C ASN A 10 -13.31 2.52 18.83
N LEU A 11 -13.73 2.59 17.56
CA LEU A 11 -14.85 3.42 17.16
C LEU A 11 -16.15 2.81 17.70
N LYS A 12 -16.93 3.61 18.44
CA LYS A 12 -18.23 3.22 19.03
C LYS A 12 -19.22 2.64 18.00
N ILE A 13 -19.05 2.96 16.71
CA ILE A 13 -19.86 2.49 15.58
C ILE A 13 -19.81 0.95 15.42
N PHE A 14 -18.73 0.29 15.86
CA PHE A 14 -18.53 -1.15 15.70
C PHE A 14 -18.85 -1.95 16.96
N GLN A 15 -19.41 -1.32 18.02
CA GLN A 15 -19.81 -2.02 19.23
C GLN A 15 -20.99 -2.96 18.93
N GLY A 16 -20.79 -4.25 19.21
CA GLY A 16 -21.82 -5.31 18.99
C GLY A 16 -21.72 -6.02 17.64
N ILE A 17 -20.85 -5.61 16.72
CA ILE A 17 -20.66 -6.28 15.43
C ILE A 17 -19.58 -7.37 15.56
N ASN A 18 -19.79 -8.52 14.92
CA ASN A 18 -18.81 -9.60 14.90
C ASN A 18 -17.49 -9.12 14.27
N GLN A 19 -16.36 -9.38 14.94
CA GLN A 19 -15.04 -8.94 14.51
C GLN A 19 -14.67 -9.41 13.09
N ASN A 20 -15.13 -10.61 12.68
CA ASN A 20 -14.88 -11.13 11.35
C ASN A 20 -15.62 -10.32 10.27
N VAL A 21 -16.81 -9.83 10.58
CA VAL A 21 -17.58 -8.94 9.67
C VAL A 21 -16.86 -7.60 9.53
N ILE A 22 -16.38 -7.04 10.64
CA ILE A 22 -15.59 -5.78 10.61
C ILE A 22 -14.34 -5.97 9.76
N ASN A 23 -13.60 -7.05 9.97
CA ASN A 23 -12.38 -7.32 9.20
C ASN A 23 -12.69 -7.47 7.70
N LEU A 24 -13.77 -8.15 7.34
CA LEU A 24 -14.20 -8.29 5.94
C LEU A 24 -14.55 -6.93 5.33
N LEU A 25 -15.32 -6.10 6.03
CA LEU A 25 -15.64 -4.74 5.56
C LEU A 25 -14.41 -3.86 5.38
N LEU A 26 -13.44 -3.98 6.29
CA LEU A 26 -12.17 -3.24 6.19
C LEU A 26 -11.31 -3.73 5.02
N ILE A 27 -11.29 -5.03 4.73
CA ILE A 27 -10.61 -5.57 3.54
C ILE A 27 -11.25 -5.00 2.28
N LEU A 28 -12.58 -5.11 2.14
CA LEU A 28 -13.30 -4.59 0.98
C LEU A 28 -13.12 -3.07 0.81
N PHE A 29 -13.16 -2.32 1.91
CA PHE A 29 -12.88 -0.89 1.87
C PHE A 29 -11.45 -0.59 1.44
N GLY A 30 -10.48 -1.36 1.94
CA GLY A 30 -9.07 -1.22 1.56
C GLY A 30 -8.81 -1.54 0.09
N THR A 31 -9.41 -2.62 -0.45
CA THR A 31 -9.28 -2.96 -1.89
C THR A 31 -9.96 -1.92 -2.78
N LEU A 32 -11.10 -1.37 -2.34
CA LEU A 32 -11.77 -0.26 -3.04
C LEU A 32 -10.88 0.99 -3.09
N LEU A 33 -10.26 1.38 -1.96
CA LEU A 33 -9.34 2.51 -1.92
C LEU A 33 -8.12 2.29 -2.82
N LEU A 34 -7.55 1.07 -2.82
CA LEU A 34 -6.44 0.71 -3.71
C LEU A 34 -6.87 0.81 -5.18
N THR A 35 -8.07 0.33 -5.51
CA THR A 35 -8.62 0.41 -6.86
C THR A 35 -8.80 1.86 -7.31
N ILE A 36 -9.42 2.70 -6.50
CA ILE A 36 -9.61 4.13 -6.80
C ILE A 36 -8.25 4.80 -6.98
N SER A 37 -7.31 4.56 -6.07
CA SER A 37 -5.97 5.15 -6.14
C SER A 37 -5.14 4.68 -7.33
N ALA A 38 -5.41 3.47 -7.84
CA ALA A 38 -4.82 2.95 -9.07
C ALA A 38 -5.31 3.73 -10.31
N LYS A 39 -6.56 4.22 -10.29
CA LYS A 39 -7.13 5.01 -11.39
C LYS A 39 -6.69 6.48 -11.35
N VAL A 40 -6.23 6.97 -10.19
CA VAL A 40 -5.57 8.28 -10.09
C VAL A 40 -4.12 8.10 -10.52
N GLN A 41 -3.87 8.26 -11.82
CA GLN A 41 -2.57 7.97 -12.42
C GLN A 41 -2.13 9.00 -13.45
N VAL A 42 -0.83 9.17 -13.59
CA VAL A 42 -0.19 9.76 -14.76
C VAL A 42 0.28 8.59 -15.63
N PRO A 43 -0.19 8.51 -16.89
CA PRO A 43 0.21 7.44 -17.78
C PRO A 43 1.70 7.55 -18.10
N PHE A 44 2.46 6.59 -17.64
CA PHE A 44 3.89 6.42 -17.90
C PHE A 44 4.13 5.03 -18.45
N TRP A 45 5.06 4.88 -19.36
CA TRP A 45 5.42 3.58 -19.91
C TRP A 45 6.85 3.21 -19.47
N PRO A 46 7.13 1.97 -19.03
CA PRO A 46 6.27 0.78 -19.00
C PRO A 46 5.43 0.63 -17.72
N VAL A 47 5.60 1.50 -16.74
CA VAL A 47 4.91 1.44 -15.44
C VAL A 47 4.18 2.76 -15.20
N PRO A 48 2.83 2.75 -15.00
CA PRO A 48 2.08 3.97 -14.72
C PRO A 48 2.40 4.50 -13.31
N MET A 49 2.44 5.81 -13.17
CA MET A 49 2.61 6.49 -11.89
C MET A 49 1.24 6.68 -11.23
N THR A 50 0.99 6.00 -10.10
CA THR A 50 -0.32 5.97 -9.44
C THR A 50 -0.26 6.53 -8.02
N MET A 51 -1.44 6.78 -7.42
CA MET A 51 -1.58 7.10 -5.99
C MET A 51 -1.61 5.86 -5.08
N GLN A 52 -1.41 4.65 -5.61
CA GLN A 52 -1.52 3.40 -4.85
C GLN A 52 -0.55 3.32 -3.67
N THR A 53 0.72 3.74 -3.84
CA THR A 53 1.72 3.69 -2.75
C THR A 53 1.28 4.52 -1.55
N PHE A 54 0.62 5.66 -1.77
CA PHE A 54 0.05 6.47 -0.69
C PHE A 54 -1.01 5.69 0.10
N VAL A 55 -1.93 5.00 -0.58
CA VAL A 55 -2.97 4.17 0.08
C VAL A 55 -2.34 2.99 0.81
N VAL A 56 -1.31 2.36 0.25
CA VAL A 56 -0.53 1.30 0.92
C VAL A 56 0.08 1.81 2.23
N PHE A 57 0.62 3.03 2.25
CA PHE A 57 1.16 3.65 3.47
C PHE A 57 0.07 3.86 4.52
N LEU A 58 -1.13 4.31 4.12
CA LEU A 58 -2.26 4.50 5.03
C LEU A 58 -2.76 3.17 5.60
N ILE A 59 -2.96 2.15 4.75
CA ILE A 59 -3.37 0.81 5.18
C ILE A 59 -2.33 0.23 6.15
N GLY A 60 -1.05 0.27 5.80
CA GLY A 60 0.02 -0.22 6.67
C GLY A 60 0.08 0.49 8.02
N ALA A 61 -0.15 1.80 8.05
CA ALA A 61 -0.10 2.58 9.29
C ALA A 61 -1.34 2.45 10.19
N THR A 62 -2.49 2.02 9.64
CA THR A 62 -3.79 2.01 10.36
C THR A 62 -4.35 0.62 10.61
N TYR A 63 -4.01 -0.37 9.79
CA TYR A 63 -4.49 -1.75 9.93
C TYR A 63 -3.48 -2.60 10.72
N SER A 64 -3.96 -3.72 11.28
CA SER A 64 -3.06 -4.73 11.85
C SER A 64 -2.27 -5.44 10.75
N VAL A 65 -1.13 -6.05 11.09
CA VAL A 65 -0.26 -6.77 10.14
C VAL A 65 -1.04 -7.80 9.32
N ARG A 66 -1.87 -8.61 10.00
CA ARG A 66 -2.69 -9.63 9.34
C ARG A 66 -3.72 -9.01 8.39
N LEU A 67 -4.39 -7.94 8.82
CA LEU A 67 -5.43 -7.29 8.02
C LEU A 67 -4.82 -6.57 6.81
N SER A 68 -3.71 -5.87 6.99
CA SER A 68 -2.96 -5.22 5.91
C SER A 68 -2.54 -6.22 4.83
N PHE A 69 -1.97 -7.34 5.25
CA PHE A 69 -1.57 -8.42 4.34
C PHE A 69 -2.77 -8.99 3.58
N LEU A 70 -3.85 -9.34 4.29
CA LEU A 70 -5.06 -9.88 3.67
C LEU A 70 -5.71 -8.90 2.69
N THR A 71 -5.67 -7.60 2.97
CA THR A 71 -6.18 -6.56 2.08
C THR A 71 -5.40 -6.53 0.76
N LEU A 72 -4.07 -6.56 0.80
CA LEU A 72 -3.26 -6.56 -0.42
C LEU A 72 -3.39 -7.89 -1.19
N VAL A 73 -3.44 -9.02 -0.49
CA VAL A 73 -3.68 -10.32 -1.13
C VAL A 73 -5.05 -10.36 -1.80
N ALA A 74 -6.10 -9.87 -1.14
CA ALA A 74 -7.44 -9.76 -1.71
C ALA A 74 -7.44 -8.87 -2.97
N TYR A 75 -6.78 -7.71 -2.92
CA TYR A 75 -6.63 -6.81 -4.06
C TYR A 75 -5.93 -7.47 -5.25
N LEU A 76 -4.83 -8.22 -5.01
CA LEU A 76 -4.15 -8.97 -6.07
C LEU A 76 -5.04 -10.09 -6.63
N PHE A 77 -5.81 -10.77 -5.77
CA PHE A 77 -6.72 -11.82 -6.17
C PHE A 77 -7.88 -11.29 -7.01
N GLU A 78 -8.51 -10.18 -6.60
CA GLU A 78 -9.53 -9.47 -7.39
C GLU A 78 -9.01 -9.15 -8.79
N GLY A 79 -7.80 -8.59 -8.88
CA GLY A 79 -7.16 -8.28 -10.15
C GLY A 79 -6.83 -9.52 -10.98
N ALA A 80 -6.33 -10.60 -10.35
CA ALA A 80 -6.04 -11.87 -11.02
C ALA A 80 -7.30 -12.51 -11.65
N MET A 81 -8.44 -12.36 -10.98
CA MET A 81 -9.75 -12.82 -11.49
C MET A 81 -10.28 -12.00 -12.68
N GLY A 82 -9.56 -10.96 -13.10
CA GLY A 82 -9.94 -10.14 -14.25
C GLY A 82 -10.72 -8.86 -13.89
N LEU A 83 -10.98 -8.59 -12.61
CA LEU A 83 -11.56 -7.32 -12.20
C LEU A 83 -10.61 -6.17 -12.55
N PRO A 84 -11.10 -5.04 -13.10
CA PRO A 84 -10.25 -3.94 -13.56
C PRO A 84 -9.75 -3.06 -12.39
N VAL A 85 -9.19 -3.68 -11.37
CA VAL A 85 -8.73 -3.01 -10.13
C VAL A 85 -7.34 -2.39 -10.27
N PHE A 86 -6.50 -2.86 -11.19
CA PHE A 86 -5.17 -2.30 -11.44
C PHE A 86 -5.24 -1.05 -12.32
N ALA A 87 -4.15 -0.31 -12.42
CA ALA A 87 -4.07 0.96 -13.13
C ALA A 87 -4.59 0.88 -14.58
N ALA A 88 -4.13 -0.10 -15.37
CA ALA A 88 -4.50 -0.28 -16.76
C ALA A 88 -5.46 -1.46 -17.00
N GLY A 89 -6.12 -1.99 -15.97
CA GLY A 89 -7.08 -3.08 -16.11
C GLY A 89 -6.97 -4.17 -15.06
N GLY A 90 -7.05 -5.42 -15.46
CA GLY A 90 -6.94 -6.61 -14.59
C GLY A 90 -6.50 -7.82 -15.39
N GLY A 91 -6.56 -8.99 -14.76
CA GLY A 91 -6.16 -10.27 -15.32
C GLY A 91 -4.80 -10.75 -14.82
N ILE A 92 -4.61 -12.07 -14.85
CA ILE A 92 -3.39 -12.72 -14.36
C ILE A 92 -2.13 -12.24 -15.11
N VAL A 93 -2.27 -11.86 -16.38
CA VAL A 93 -1.19 -11.33 -17.21
C VAL A 93 -0.62 -10.03 -16.63
N TYR A 94 -1.43 -9.26 -15.90
CA TYR A 94 -0.96 -8.03 -15.25
C TYR A 94 0.02 -8.34 -14.11
N LEU A 95 -0.16 -9.48 -13.43
CA LEU A 95 0.72 -9.95 -12.35
C LEU A 95 2.04 -10.57 -12.84
N THR A 96 2.22 -10.70 -14.14
CA THR A 96 3.48 -11.13 -14.77
C THR A 96 4.09 -10.05 -15.67
N GLY A 97 3.42 -8.91 -15.78
CA GLY A 97 3.85 -7.77 -16.57
C GLY A 97 4.84 -6.83 -15.86
N PRO A 98 5.23 -5.73 -16.50
CA PRO A 98 6.25 -4.79 -16.00
C PRO A 98 5.96 -4.21 -14.61
N THR A 99 4.68 -4.11 -14.21
CA THR A 99 4.24 -3.57 -12.92
C THR A 99 4.20 -4.59 -11.79
N ALA A 100 4.33 -5.89 -12.10
CA ALA A 100 4.14 -6.98 -11.14
C ALA A 100 5.05 -6.86 -9.90
N GLY A 101 6.34 -6.55 -10.12
CA GLY A 101 7.30 -6.37 -9.03
C GLY A 101 6.90 -5.29 -8.04
N TYR A 102 6.28 -4.20 -8.50
CA TYR A 102 5.77 -3.12 -7.63
C TYR A 102 4.56 -3.59 -6.82
N LEU A 103 3.65 -4.36 -7.41
CA LEU A 103 2.48 -4.93 -6.72
C LEU A 103 2.91 -5.90 -5.60
N TYR A 104 3.87 -6.77 -5.89
CA TYR A 104 4.45 -7.65 -4.87
C TYR A 104 5.21 -6.86 -3.81
N GLY A 105 5.94 -5.82 -4.22
CA GLY A 105 6.60 -4.88 -3.32
C GLY A 105 5.63 -4.18 -2.37
N MET A 106 4.47 -3.73 -2.86
CA MET A 106 3.40 -3.14 -2.05
C MET A 106 2.89 -4.12 -0.99
N THR A 107 2.75 -5.41 -1.34
CA THR A 107 2.28 -6.45 -0.42
C THR A 107 3.27 -6.70 0.72
N ILE A 108 4.57 -6.68 0.43
CA ILE A 108 5.62 -6.81 1.46
C ILE A 108 5.73 -5.51 2.27
N ALA A 109 5.74 -4.38 1.60
CA ALA A 109 5.87 -3.07 2.25
C ALA A 109 4.74 -2.80 3.26
N VAL A 110 3.48 -3.14 2.93
CA VAL A 110 2.36 -2.94 3.84
C VAL A 110 2.51 -3.71 5.14
N VAL A 111 3.06 -4.93 5.08
CA VAL A 111 3.35 -5.77 6.26
C VAL A 111 4.41 -5.11 7.14
N VAL A 112 5.50 -4.64 6.52
CA VAL A 112 6.60 -3.98 7.22
C VAL A 112 6.14 -2.68 7.88
N ILE A 113 5.41 -1.84 7.15
CA ILE A 113 4.85 -0.58 7.69
C ILE A 113 3.90 -0.87 8.85
N SER A 114 3.04 -1.88 8.71
CA SER A 114 2.09 -2.27 9.75
C SER A 114 2.78 -2.84 11.00
N TRP A 115 3.87 -3.55 10.83
CA TRP A 115 4.71 -3.99 11.94
C TRP A 115 5.30 -2.80 12.71
N PHE A 116 5.89 -1.81 12.01
CA PHE A 116 6.35 -0.57 12.62
C PHE A 116 5.21 0.21 13.31
N ALA A 117 4.02 0.23 12.71
CA ALA A 117 2.85 0.89 13.29
C ALA A 117 2.45 0.27 14.64
N ASN A 118 2.54 -1.08 14.77
CA ASN A 118 2.31 -1.79 16.03
C ASN A 118 3.34 -1.44 17.11
N GLU A 119 4.60 -1.17 16.70
CA GLU A 119 5.66 -0.67 17.58
C GLU A 119 5.52 0.84 17.90
N GLY A 120 4.41 1.46 17.51
CA GLY A 120 4.09 2.85 17.83
C GLY A 120 4.66 3.88 16.85
N TYR A 121 5.21 3.47 15.72
CA TYR A 121 5.78 4.40 14.74
C TYR A 121 4.74 5.34 14.11
N SER A 122 3.48 4.98 14.06
CA SER A 122 2.39 5.85 13.57
C SER A 122 2.04 7.01 14.53
N SER A 123 2.69 7.15 15.69
CA SER A 123 2.36 8.18 16.70
C SER A 123 3.16 9.47 16.55
N SER A 124 4.22 9.50 15.75
CA SER A 124 5.14 10.62 15.58
C SER A 124 5.47 10.81 14.10
N TYR A 125 5.61 12.05 13.67
CA TYR A 125 5.97 12.38 12.29
C TYR A 125 7.28 11.73 11.85
N LEU A 126 8.34 11.83 12.69
CA LEU A 126 9.64 11.26 12.38
C LEU A 126 9.60 9.73 12.29
N LYS A 127 8.91 9.07 13.23
CA LYS A 127 8.76 7.61 13.21
C LYS A 127 7.93 7.15 12.02
N SER A 128 6.83 7.84 11.70
CA SER A 128 6.02 7.58 10.50
C SER A 128 6.86 7.72 9.23
N PHE A 129 7.67 8.77 9.14
CA PHE A 129 8.58 8.98 8.01
C PHE A 129 9.54 7.80 7.83
N ILE A 130 10.17 7.32 8.91
CA ILE A 130 11.10 6.16 8.85
C ILE A 130 10.39 4.92 8.32
N SER A 131 9.21 4.59 8.86
CA SER A 131 8.47 3.39 8.44
C SER A 131 8.02 3.46 6.99
N ILE A 132 7.57 4.63 6.53
CA ILE A 132 7.12 4.86 5.16
C ILE A 132 8.29 4.82 4.18
N ILE A 133 9.43 5.43 4.50
CA ILE A 133 10.64 5.38 3.65
C ILE A 133 11.09 3.93 3.46
N ILE A 134 11.13 3.14 4.52
CA ILE A 134 11.48 1.71 4.42
C ILE A 134 10.49 0.98 3.50
N GLY A 135 9.19 1.22 3.67
CA GLY A 135 8.17 0.65 2.80
C GLY A 135 8.34 1.08 1.33
N SER A 136 8.59 2.36 1.08
CA SER A 136 8.84 2.88 -0.27
C SER A 136 10.08 2.23 -0.91
N ILE A 137 11.18 2.11 -0.17
CA ILE A 137 12.38 1.41 -0.64
C ILE A 137 12.06 -0.03 -1.04
N ILE A 138 11.29 -0.75 -0.24
CA ILE A 138 10.89 -2.14 -0.56
C ILE A 138 10.10 -2.18 -1.86
N ILE A 139 9.13 -1.28 -2.05
CA ILE A 139 8.29 -1.22 -3.27
C ILE A 139 9.18 -1.01 -4.49
N PHE A 140 10.04 0.01 -4.46
CA PHE A 140 10.87 0.34 -5.61
C PHE A 140 12.00 -0.67 -5.84
N ALA A 141 12.59 -1.23 -4.79
CA ALA A 141 13.62 -2.25 -4.93
C ALA A 141 13.08 -3.49 -5.66
N LEU A 142 11.93 -4.02 -5.23
CA LEU A 142 11.29 -5.18 -5.87
C LEU A 142 10.73 -4.82 -7.25
N GLY A 143 10.16 -3.63 -7.40
CA GLY A 143 9.65 -3.14 -8.68
C GLY A 143 10.75 -3.05 -9.74
N VAL A 144 11.85 -2.36 -9.42
CA VAL A 144 12.98 -2.18 -10.34
C VAL A 144 13.72 -3.48 -10.59
N PHE A 145 13.87 -4.34 -9.56
CA PHE A 145 14.49 -5.65 -9.72
C PHE A 145 13.72 -6.51 -10.73
N TYR A 146 12.40 -6.60 -10.56
CA TYR A 146 11.54 -7.36 -11.46
C TYR A 146 11.49 -6.73 -12.86
N LEU A 147 11.29 -5.42 -12.97
CA LEU A 147 11.29 -4.71 -14.24
C LEU A 147 12.64 -4.86 -14.97
N GLY A 148 13.74 -4.81 -14.21
CA GLY A 148 15.08 -4.98 -14.74
C GLY A 148 15.32 -6.34 -15.39
N SER A 149 14.69 -7.40 -14.89
CA SER A 149 14.75 -8.72 -15.52
C SER A 149 14.01 -8.80 -16.87
N ILE A 150 13.09 -7.87 -17.13
CA ILE A 150 12.29 -7.81 -18.37
C ILE A 150 12.94 -6.90 -19.41
N ILE A 151 13.36 -5.67 -19.01
CA ILE A 151 13.81 -4.63 -19.96
C ILE A 151 15.28 -4.24 -19.81
N GLY A 152 16.00 -4.88 -18.87
CA GLY A 152 17.36 -4.54 -18.48
C GLY A 152 17.43 -3.48 -17.36
N TYR A 153 18.37 -3.62 -16.45
CA TYR A 153 18.44 -2.82 -15.21
C TYR A 153 18.65 -1.32 -15.45
N ASN A 154 19.47 -0.93 -16.44
CA ASN A 154 19.68 0.48 -16.75
C ASN A 154 18.37 1.17 -17.20
N LYS A 155 17.60 0.52 -18.06
CA LYS A 155 16.30 1.04 -18.50
C LYS A 155 15.28 1.03 -17.37
N ALA A 156 15.29 -0.01 -16.51
CA ALA A 156 14.40 -0.10 -15.37
C ALA A 156 14.64 1.03 -14.36
N LEU A 157 15.88 1.42 -14.10
CA LEU A 157 16.19 2.57 -13.26
C LEU A 157 15.69 3.89 -13.87
N GLN A 158 15.92 4.09 -15.16
CA GLN A 158 15.53 5.31 -15.88
C GLN A 158 14.00 5.46 -16.03
N ALA A 159 13.29 4.37 -16.26
CA ALA A 159 11.85 4.39 -16.54
C ALA A 159 10.97 3.96 -15.33
N GLY A 160 11.52 3.20 -14.38
CA GLY A 160 10.77 2.63 -13.25
C GLY A 160 11.12 3.26 -11.89
N LEU A 161 12.20 4.06 -11.77
CA LEU A 161 12.57 4.70 -10.51
C LEU A 161 12.67 6.22 -10.65
N LEU A 162 13.58 6.72 -11.49
CA LEU A 162 13.92 8.16 -11.51
C LEU A 162 12.70 9.08 -11.72
N PRO A 163 11.77 8.82 -12.65
CA PRO A 163 10.59 9.68 -12.85
C PRO A 163 9.62 9.66 -11.66
N PHE A 164 9.67 8.59 -10.85
CA PHE A 164 8.74 8.40 -9.73
C PHE A 164 9.17 9.14 -8.46
N ILE A 165 10.47 9.45 -8.31
CA ILE A 165 11.02 10.06 -7.09
C ILE A 165 10.26 11.32 -6.67
N PRO A 166 9.99 12.32 -7.54
CA PRO A 166 9.28 13.53 -7.12
C PRO A 166 7.86 13.25 -6.62
N SER A 167 7.11 12.38 -7.34
CA SER A 167 5.75 12.03 -6.93
C SER A 167 5.73 11.19 -5.66
N GLU A 168 6.73 10.33 -5.47
CA GLU A 168 6.82 9.50 -4.26
C GLU A 168 7.15 10.34 -3.03
N LEU A 169 8.08 11.29 -3.15
CA LEU A 169 8.36 12.24 -2.06
C LEU A 169 7.12 13.03 -1.66
N PHE A 170 6.31 13.46 -2.61
CA PHE A 170 5.04 14.14 -2.33
C PHE A 170 4.07 13.21 -1.57
N LYS A 171 3.89 11.96 -1.99
CA LYS A 171 3.04 10.97 -1.32
C LYS A 171 3.54 10.62 0.08
N ILE A 172 4.85 10.49 0.25
CA ILE A 172 5.48 10.30 1.57
C ILE A 172 5.17 11.48 2.48
N ALA A 173 5.36 12.72 2.01
CA ALA A 173 5.06 13.91 2.80
C ALA A 173 3.59 13.97 3.23
N LEU A 174 2.65 13.70 2.30
CA LEU A 174 1.22 13.62 2.62
C LEU A 174 0.92 12.54 3.65
N ALA A 175 1.48 11.34 3.50
CA ALA A 175 1.25 10.24 4.42
C ALA A 175 1.81 10.54 5.82
N VAL A 176 3.01 11.12 5.89
CA VAL A 176 3.65 11.52 7.16
C VAL A 176 2.81 12.56 7.91
N LEU A 177 2.19 13.51 7.19
CA LEU A 177 1.32 14.51 7.81
C LEU A 177 -0.02 13.90 8.29
N LEU A 178 -0.59 12.99 7.51
CA LEU A 178 -1.91 12.43 7.78
C LEU A 178 -1.89 11.34 8.87
N ILE A 179 -0.90 10.43 8.88
CA ILE A 179 -0.91 9.24 9.74
C ILE A 179 -0.96 9.60 11.24
N PRO A 180 -0.08 10.46 11.79
CA PRO A 180 -0.17 10.81 13.21
C PRO A 180 -1.44 11.57 13.56
N THR A 181 -1.97 12.35 12.62
CA THR A 181 -3.23 13.08 12.77
C THR A 181 -4.43 12.13 12.84
N LEU A 182 -4.51 11.17 11.91
CA LEU A 182 -5.54 10.12 11.94
C LEU A 182 -5.47 9.32 13.24
N LYS A 183 -4.27 8.99 13.72
CA LYS A 183 -4.10 8.26 14.99
C LYS A 183 -4.58 9.05 16.19
N LYS A 184 -4.50 10.38 16.19
CA LYS A 184 -5.04 11.24 17.25
C LYS A 184 -6.57 11.29 17.23
N ILE A 185 -7.17 11.27 16.04
CA ILE A 185 -8.64 11.35 15.87
C ILE A 185 -9.30 10.00 16.22
N LEU A 186 -8.64 8.88 15.91
CA LEU A 186 -9.15 7.51 16.10
C LEU A 186 -8.88 6.93 17.51
N LYS A 187 -8.20 7.68 18.39
CA LYS A 187 -8.03 7.36 19.82
C LYS A 187 -9.19 7.84 20.66
#